data_bedc49b0b3ec37f6db04e89bcdebad5b
#
_entry.id   bedc49b0b3ec37f6db04e89bcdebad5b
#
_cell.length_a   1.000
_cell.length_b   1.000
_cell.length_c   1.000
_cell.angle_alpha   90.00
_cell.angle_beta   90.00
_cell.angle_gamma   90.00
#
_symmetry.space_group_name_H-M   'P 1'
#
loop_
_entity.id
_entity.type
_entity.pdbx_description
1 polymer ?
#
loop_
_entity_poly.entity_id
_entity_poly.type
_entity_poly.pdbx_seq_one_letter_code
_entity_poly.pdbx_strand_id
1 'polypeptide(L)'
;MDIGSDAPPLTPAGRRIVDAAEELFYGRGITAAGVDLIAEHSGVTKRTLYNRFGSKDNLVAAYLAERDRRWRSAVRAAVDASDGAEEAVTAPFEALRSWTTTYTRGCAFLNALAELPDPRHPGHRVAAEQKRWLLGLFEELAAAAGCHGPATLATRLFVLHEGAVATAPLSLGTVAAAGDLARALVRAAVRR
;
A
#
# COMPACT_ATOMS: atom_id res chain seq x y z
N MET A 1 6.96 -14.21 7.91
CA MET A 1 8.24 -13.60 8.30
C MET A 1 8.14 -12.14 7.90
N ASP A 2 8.02 -11.25 8.87
CA ASP A 2 7.73 -9.81 8.66
C ASP A 2 9.03 -9.09 8.29
N ILE A 3 9.28 -8.87 6.98
CA ILE A 3 10.53 -8.24 6.50
C ILE A 3 10.45 -6.69 6.63
N GLY A 4 9.40 -6.16 7.25
CA GLY A 4 9.12 -4.71 7.29
C GLY A 4 9.68 -3.94 8.48
N SER A 5 10.22 -4.58 9.51
CA SER A 5 10.54 -3.88 10.77
C SER A 5 12.05 -3.62 11.03
N ASP A 6 12.98 -4.15 10.23
CA ASP A 6 14.42 -4.13 10.53
C ASP A 6 15.26 -3.11 9.74
N ALA A 7 14.68 -2.32 8.85
CA ALA A 7 15.44 -1.28 8.18
C ALA A 7 15.72 -0.12 9.17
N PRO A 8 16.99 0.30 9.33
CA PRO A 8 17.33 1.40 10.23
C PRO A 8 16.56 2.68 9.83
N PRO A 9 16.17 3.51 10.80
CA PRO A 9 15.41 4.72 10.52
C PRO A 9 16.16 5.63 9.55
N LEU A 10 15.42 6.22 8.61
CA LEU A 10 16.00 7.14 7.65
C LEU A 10 16.63 8.33 8.37
N THR A 11 17.84 8.68 7.98
CA THR A 11 18.47 9.94 8.45
C THR A 11 17.66 11.15 7.95
N PRO A 12 17.82 12.35 8.53
CA PRO A 12 17.09 13.54 8.06
C PRO A 12 17.25 13.83 6.57
N ALA A 13 18.45 13.64 6.01
CA ALA A 13 18.67 13.78 4.57
C ALA A 13 18.00 12.66 3.76
N GLY A 14 18.07 11.41 4.27
CA GLY A 14 17.37 10.28 3.65
C GLY A 14 15.86 10.48 3.63
N ARG A 15 15.29 11.01 4.70
CA ARG A 15 13.86 11.35 4.78
C ARG A 15 13.47 12.36 3.71
N ARG A 16 14.17 13.50 3.62
CA ARG A 16 13.89 14.50 2.58
C ARG A 16 13.95 13.94 1.17
N ILE A 17 14.92 13.05 0.89
CA ILE A 17 15.03 12.40 -0.43
C ILE A 17 13.82 11.50 -0.71
N VAL A 18 13.41 10.68 0.27
CA VAL A 18 12.26 9.77 0.12
C VAL A 18 10.96 10.55 -0.03
N ASP A 19 10.76 11.61 0.73
CA ASP A 19 9.57 12.46 0.67
C ASP A 19 9.47 13.15 -0.70
N ALA A 20 10.57 13.73 -1.21
CA ALA A 20 10.65 14.31 -2.54
C ALA A 20 10.42 13.26 -3.64
N ALA A 21 10.99 12.06 -3.47
CA ALA A 21 10.79 10.96 -4.39
C ALA A 21 9.31 10.49 -4.41
N GLU A 22 8.65 10.45 -3.25
CA GLU A 22 7.23 10.12 -3.18
C GLU A 22 6.37 11.11 -3.95
N GLU A 23 6.55 12.41 -3.73
CA GLU A 23 5.80 13.45 -4.45
C GLU A 23 5.98 13.32 -5.97
N LEU A 24 7.21 13.12 -6.41
CA LEU A 24 7.52 13.04 -7.85
C LEU A 24 7.11 11.70 -8.47
N PHE A 25 7.42 10.56 -7.84
CA PHE A 25 7.06 9.26 -8.36
C PHE A 25 5.55 9.03 -8.34
N TYR A 26 4.89 9.39 -7.25
CA TYR A 26 3.44 9.26 -7.17
C TYR A 26 2.74 10.30 -8.05
N GLY A 27 3.25 11.55 -8.10
CA GLY A 27 2.65 12.63 -8.85
C GLY A 27 2.85 12.54 -10.38
N ARG A 28 4.03 12.11 -10.84
CA ARG A 28 4.44 12.17 -12.27
C ARG A 28 4.73 10.80 -12.89
N GLY A 29 4.89 9.76 -12.08
CA GLY A 29 5.36 8.44 -12.48
C GLY A 29 6.85 8.24 -12.21
N ILE A 30 7.22 6.98 -11.99
CA ILE A 30 8.60 6.59 -11.65
C ILE A 30 9.54 6.85 -12.84
N THR A 31 9.10 6.50 -14.04
CA THR A 31 9.89 6.66 -15.26
C THR A 31 10.19 8.13 -15.57
N ALA A 32 9.19 9.00 -15.41
CA ALA A 32 9.30 10.44 -15.72
C ALA A 32 10.12 11.23 -14.69
N ALA A 33 10.21 10.77 -13.44
CA ALA A 33 10.95 11.48 -12.38
C ALA A 33 12.43 11.11 -12.39
N GLY A 34 13.26 11.98 -12.95
CA GLY A 34 14.73 11.83 -12.98
C GLY A 34 15.40 12.12 -11.63
N VAL A 35 16.61 11.58 -11.44
CA VAL A 35 17.38 11.74 -10.17
C VAL A 35 17.79 13.18 -9.92
N ASP A 36 18.03 13.96 -10.99
CA ASP A 36 18.39 15.38 -10.90
C ASP A 36 17.24 16.19 -10.31
N LEU A 37 16.02 15.95 -10.80
CA LEU A 37 14.81 16.59 -10.29
C LEU A 37 14.55 16.22 -8.82
N ILE A 38 14.78 14.96 -8.43
CA ILE A 38 14.61 14.53 -7.04
C ILE A 38 15.64 15.20 -6.12
N ALA A 39 16.91 15.29 -6.56
CA ALA A 39 17.97 15.95 -5.81
C ALA A 39 17.65 17.43 -5.60
N GLU A 40 17.22 18.15 -6.65
CA GLU A 40 16.78 19.54 -6.59
C GLU A 40 15.59 19.70 -5.62
N HIS A 41 14.55 18.91 -5.78
CA HIS A 41 13.31 18.99 -4.97
C HIS A 41 13.56 18.67 -3.49
N SER A 42 14.48 17.77 -3.18
CA SER A 42 14.85 17.41 -1.81
C SER A 42 15.86 18.35 -1.16
N GLY A 43 16.42 19.31 -1.89
CA GLY A 43 17.46 20.23 -1.41
C GLY A 43 18.76 19.52 -1.07
N VAL A 44 19.11 18.40 -1.76
CA VAL A 44 20.38 17.70 -1.58
C VAL A 44 21.14 17.62 -2.90
N THR A 45 22.43 17.29 -2.84
CA THR A 45 23.21 17.02 -4.05
C THR A 45 22.91 15.63 -4.60
N LYS A 46 23.01 15.44 -5.90
CA LYS A 46 22.95 14.13 -6.58
C LYS A 46 23.94 13.12 -5.95
N ARG A 47 25.14 13.59 -5.60
CA ARG A 47 26.15 12.78 -4.87
C ARG A 47 25.60 12.26 -3.54
N THR A 48 24.93 13.12 -2.77
CA THR A 48 24.32 12.73 -1.49
C THR A 48 23.22 11.67 -1.70
N LEU A 49 22.39 11.82 -2.74
CA LEU A 49 21.36 10.86 -3.09
C LEU A 49 21.98 9.48 -3.41
N TYR A 50 22.98 9.43 -4.30
CA TYR A 50 23.64 8.17 -4.65
C TYR A 50 24.41 7.55 -3.48
N ASN A 51 25.04 8.36 -2.64
CA ASN A 51 25.72 7.84 -1.43
C ASN A 51 24.74 7.17 -0.45
N ARG A 52 23.45 7.57 -0.46
CA ARG A 52 22.42 7.03 0.43
C ARG A 52 21.71 5.80 -0.12
N PHE A 53 21.36 5.84 -1.40
CA PHE A 53 20.51 4.82 -2.00
C PHE A 53 21.22 3.96 -3.06
N GLY A 54 22.38 4.38 -3.52
CA GLY A 54 23.19 3.67 -4.53
C GLY A 54 22.62 3.79 -5.95
N SER A 55 21.29 3.69 -6.12
CA SER A 55 20.62 3.77 -7.42
C SER A 55 19.22 4.39 -7.31
N LYS A 56 18.65 4.79 -8.46
CA LYS A 56 17.24 5.19 -8.55
C LYS A 56 16.32 4.02 -8.17
N ASP A 57 16.65 2.81 -8.57
CA ASP A 57 15.84 1.62 -8.30
C ASP A 57 15.73 1.33 -6.80
N ASN A 58 16.83 1.48 -6.07
CA ASN A 58 16.82 1.36 -4.62
C ASN A 58 16.04 2.51 -3.95
N LEU A 59 16.08 3.72 -4.51
CA LEU A 59 15.26 4.83 -4.02
C LEU A 59 13.77 4.57 -4.26
N VAL A 60 13.39 4.00 -5.40
CA VAL A 60 12.02 3.56 -5.67
C VAL A 60 11.58 2.52 -4.63
N ALA A 61 12.42 1.53 -4.34
CA ALA A 61 12.12 0.53 -3.31
C ALA A 61 11.96 1.16 -1.93
N ALA A 62 12.83 2.11 -1.56
CA ALA A 62 12.75 2.82 -0.27
C ALA A 62 11.46 3.66 -0.16
N TYR A 63 11.06 4.36 -1.21
CA TYR A 63 9.79 5.07 -1.28
C TYR A 63 8.59 4.13 -1.07
N LEU A 64 8.54 3.02 -1.82
CA LEU A 64 7.45 2.06 -1.71
C LEU A 64 7.41 1.39 -0.33
N ALA A 65 8.57 1.05 0.26
CA ALA A 65 8.66 0.48 1.59
C ALA A 65 8.16 1.44 2.68
N GLU A 66 8.51 2.73 2.60
CA GLU A 66 8.02 3.74 3.54
C GLU A 66 6.51 3.96 3.41
N ARG A 67 5.99 3.94 2.19
CA ARG A 67 4.55 4.01 1.92
C ARG A 67 3.82 2.77 2.43
N ASP A 68 4.38 1.56 2.26
CA ASP A 68 3.84 0.32 2.79
C ASP A 68 3.79 0.34 4.32
N ARG A 69 4.85 0.79 4.97
CA ARG A 69 4.89 0.93 6.42
C ARG A 69 3.73 1.81 6.94
N ARG A 70 3.49 2.96 6.29
CA ARG A 70 2.38 3.87 6.67
C ARG A 70 1.01 3.24 6.39
N TRP A 71 0.86 2.56 5.25
CA TRP A 71 -0.37 1.86 4.91
C TRP A 71 -0.69 0.75 5.92
N ARG A 72 0.28 -0.11 6.22
CA ARG A 72 0.11 -1.17 7.24
C ARG A 72 -0.22 -0.60 8.60
N SER A 73 0.38 0.51 9.00
CA SER A 73 0.04 1.19 10.25
C SER A 73 -1.40 1.69 10.27
N ALA A 74 -1.88 2.29 9.17
CA ALA A 74 -3.26 2.74 9.05
C ALA A 74 -4.26 1.58 9.10
N VAL A 75 -3.96 0.46 8.41
CA VAL A 75 -4.80 -0.74 8.44
C VAL A 75 -4.83 -1.37 9.84
N ARG A 76 -3.67 -1.53 10.48
CA ARG A 76 -3.60 -2.08 11.85
C ARG A 76 -4.40 -1.22 12.82
N ALA A 77 -4.26 0.11 12.77
CA ALA A 77 -5.05 1.01 13.61
C ALA A 77 -6.56 0.86 13.38
N ALA A 78 -7.01 0.65 12.15
CA ALA A 78 -8.41 0.39 11.85
C ALA A 78 -8.89 -0.98 12.39
N VAL A 79 -8.05 -2.01 12.29
CA VAL A 79 -8.32 -3.35 12.86
C VAL A 79 -8.40 -3.28 14.38
N ASP A 80 -7.46 -2.60 15.04
CA ASP A 80 -7.40 -2.45 16.49
C ASP A 80 -8.59 -1.63 17.05
N ALA A 81 -9.17 -0.75 16.22
CA ALA A 81 -10.33 0.06 16.58
C ALA A 81 -11.68 -0.63 16.33
N SER A 82 -11.68 -1.86 15.80
CA SER A 82 -12.91 -2.60 15.49
C SER A 82 -13.57 -3.18 16.76
N ASP A 83 -14.90 -3.13 16.85
CA ASP A 83 -15.67 -3.62 18.00
C ASP A 83 -15.78 -5.16 18.06
N GLY A 84 -15.17 -5.88 17.13
CA GLY A 84 -15.15 -7.34 17.12
C GLY A 84 -14.51 -7.93 15.85
N ALA A 85 -14.35 -9.26 15.87
CA ALA A 85 -13.64 -9.98 14.82
C ALA A 85 -14.31 -9.85 13.43
N GLU A 86 -15.66 -9.82 13.37
CA GLU A 86 -16.39 -9.67 12.10
C GLU A 86 -16.14 -8.27 11.48
N GLU A 87 -16.14 -7.22 12.30
CA GLU A 87 -15.85 -5.86 11.84
C GLU A 87 -14.38 -5.71 11.41
N ALA A 88 -13.46 -6.32 12.17
CA ALA A 88 -12.04 -6.31 11.85
C ALA A 88 -11.73 -6.83 10.44
N VAL A 89 -12.50 -7.81 9.91
CA VAL A 89 -12.32 -8.30 8.52
C VAL A 89 -12.53 -7.20 7.48
N THR A 90 -13.40 -6.23 7.77
CA THR A 90 -13.69 -5.12 6.82
C THR A 90 -12.91 -3.84 7.13
N ALA A 91 -12.16 -3.79 8.23
CA ALA A 91 -11.37 -2.63 8.64
C ALA A 91 -10.39 -2.11 7.58
N PRO A 92 -9.76 -2.95 6.71
CA PRO A 92 -8.93 -2.45 5.61
C PRO A 92 -9.70 -1.55 4.63
N PHE A 93 -11.01 -1.69 4.46
CA PHE A 93 -11.82 -0.80 3.62
C PHE A 93 -12.06 0.56 4.29
N GLU A 94 -12.20 0.61 5.62
CA GLU A 94 -12.28 1.86 6.36
C GLU A 94 -10.96 2.63 6.32
N ALA A 95 -9.83 1.91 6.48
CA ALA A 95 -8.51 2.48 6.26
C ALA A 95 -8.37 3.04 4.84
N LEU A 96 -8.84 2.31 3.81
CA LEU A 96 -8.81 2.75 2.42
C LEU A 96 -9.64 4.02 2.20
N ARG A 97 -10.81 4.11 2.80
CA ARG A 97 -11.68 5.30 2.70
C ARG A 97 -10.95 6.55 3.19
N SER A 98 -10.30 6.47 4.34
CA SER A 98 -9.50 7.57 4.88
C SER A 98 -8.25 7.85 4.05
N TRP A 99 -7.57 6.79 3.57
CA TRP A 99 -6.35 6.88 2.77
C TRP A 99 -6.57 7.61 1.44
N THR A 100 -7.67 7.34 0.77
CA THR A 100 -7.98 7.95 -0.54
C THR A 100 -8.34 9.42 -0.49
N THR A 101 -8.59 10.00 0.69
CA THR A 101 -8.74 11.46 0.84
C THR A 101 -7.42 12.20 0.63
N THR A 102 -6.30 11.58 0.97
CA THR A 102 -4.95 12.15 0.83
C THR A 102 -4.27 11.70 -0.45
N TYR A 103 -4.46 10.44 -0.84
CA TYR A 103 -3.78 9.81 -1.97
C TYR A 103 -4.75 9.58 -3.14
N THR A 104 -4.82 10.58 -4.03
CA THR A 104 -5.86 10.69 -5.06
C THR A 104 -5.52 10.05 -6.41
N ARG A 105 -4.29 9.53 -6.61
CA ARG A 105 -3.85 8.88 -7.86
C ARG A 105 -3.93 7.35 -7.84
N GLY A 106 -4.82 6.79 -7.04
CA GLY A 106 -5.00 5.35 -6.93
C GLY A 106 -3.86 4.66 -6.17
N CYS A 107 -3.64 3.39 -6.50
CA CYS A 107 -2.68 2.54 -5.81
C CYS A 107 -1.25 2.77 -6.32
N ALA A 108 -0.37 3.33 -5.47
CA ALA A 108 1.04 3.52 -5.82
C ALA A 108 1.77 2.21 -6.16
N PHE A 109 1.39 1.10 -5.55
CA PHE A 109 2.00 -0.21 -5.81
C PHE A 109 1.57 -0.77 -7.17
N LEU A 110 0.30 -0.65 -7.56
CA LEU A 110 -0.15 -1.04 -8.90
C LEU A 110 0.47 -0.14 -9.98
N ASN A 111 0.54 1.17 -9.71
CA ASN A 111 1.21 2.10 -10.62
C ASN A 111 2.69 1.72 -10.79
N ALA A 112 3.39 1.39 -9.69
CA ALA A 112 4.77 0.93 -9.75
C ALA A 112 4.92 -0.39 -10.53
N LEU A 113 4.03 -1.38 -10.33
CA LEU A 113 4.07 -2.64 -11.06
C LEU A 113 3.87 -2.43 -12.58
N ALA A 114 3.03 -1.47 -12.97
CA ALA A 114 2.82 -1.13 -14.39
C ALA A 114 4.06 -0.49 -15.04
N GLU A 115 4.83 0.29 -14.28
CA GLU A 115 6.05 0.94 -14.77
C GLU A 115 7.32 0.07 -14.62
N LEU A 116 7.31 -0.94 -13.76
CA LEU A 116 8.44 -1.79 -13.39
C LEU A 116 8.16 -3.26 -13.74
N PRO A 117 8.17 -3.64 -15.02
CA PRO A 117 7.78 -4.99 -15.46
C PRO A 117 8.77 -6.08 -15.07
N ASP A 118 10.05 -5.75 -14.78
CA ASP A 118 11.04 -6.74 -14.35
C ASP A 118 10.81 -7.14 -12.87
N PRO A 119 10.43 -8.41 -12.59
CA PRO A 119 10.21 -8.88 -11.22
C PRO A 119 11.47 -8.86 -10.34
N ARG A 120 12.66 -8.74 -10.94
CA ARG A 120 13.93 -8.59 -10.21
C ARG A 120 14.15 -7.16 -9.72
N HIS A 121 13.42 -6.18 -10.25
CA HIS A 121 13.53 -4.79 -9.79
C HIS A 121 13.14 -4.70 -8.31
N PRO A 122 13.97 -4.04 -7.44
CA PRO A 122 13.71 -3.99 -5.99
C PRO A 122 12.35 -3.37 -5.66
N GLY A 123 11.92 -2.34 -6.37
CA GLY A 123 10.59 -1.72 -6.21
C GLY A 123 9.44 -2.66 -6.59
N HIS A 124 9.61 -3.48 -7.64
CA HIS A 124 8.62 -4.49 -8.01
C HIS A 124 8.42 -5.51 -6.88
N ARG A 125 9.51 -5.97 -6.25
CA ARG A 125 9.44 -6.90 -5.12
C ARG A 125 8.66 -6.32 -3.94
N VAL A 126 8.96 -5.08 -3.55
CA VAL A 126 8.22 -4.39 -2.47
C VAL A 126 6.73 -4.29 -2.78
N ALA A 127 6.37 -3.91 -4.01
CA ALA A 127 4.97 -3.82 -4.42
C ALA A 127 4.26 -5.18 -4.37
N ALA A 128 4.90 -6.24 -4.86
CA ALA A 128 4.35 -7.59 -4.82
C ALA A 128 4.21 -8.14 -3.38
N GLU A 129 5.16 -7.84 -2.50
CA GLU A 129 5.11 -8.23 -1.08
C GLU A 129 3.96 -7.53 -0.35
N GLN A 130 3.73 -6.25 -0.62
CA GLN A 130 2.58 -5.53 -0.06
C GLN A 130 1.25 -6.19 -0.45
N LYS A 131 1.11 -6.64 -1.70
CA LYS A 131 -0.11 -7.31 -2.16
C LYS A 131 -0.32 -8.67 -1.48
N ARG A 132 0.74 -9.46 -1.32
CA ARG A 132 0.68 -10.73 -0.59
C ARG A 132 0.34 -10.51 0.88
N TRP A 133 0.92 -9.50 1.50
CA TRP A 133 0.61 -9.15 2.89
C TRP A 133 -0.89 -8.82 3.07
N LEU A 134 -1.47 -7.98 2.21
CA LEU A 134 -2.88 -7.62 2.32
C LEU A 134 -3.81 -8.82 2.13
N LEU A 135 -3.50 -9.69 1.16
CA LEU A 135 -4.26 -10.93 0.96
C LEU A 135 -4.16 -11.84 2.19
N GLY A 136 -2.96 -12.04 2.74
CA GLY A 136 -2.76 -12.82 3.96
C GLY A 136 -3.48 -12.23 5.17
N LEU A 137 -3.46 -10.92 5.33
CA LEU A 137 -4.19 -10.25 6.40
C LEU A 137 -5.71 -10.51 6.31
N PHE A 138 -6.31 -10.43 5.12
CA PHE A 138 -7.73 -10.77 4.97
C PHE A 138 -8.02 -12.22 5.35
N GLU A 139 -7.13 -13.16 5.02
CA GLU A 139 -7.27 -14.57 5.38
C GLU A 139 -7.17 -14.77 6.90
N GLU A 140 -6.19 -14.16 7.55
CA GLU A 140 -6.01 -14.18 9.01
C GLU A 140 -7.23 -13.63 9.74
N LEU A 141 -7.72 -12.45 9.32
CA LEU A 141 -8.89 -11.82 9.94
C LEU A 141 -10.17 -12.62 9.71
N ALA A 142 -10.38 -13.17 8.52
CA ALA A 142 -11.53 -14.01 8.21
C ALA A 142 -11.52 -15.32 9.02
N ALA A 143 -10.35 -15.92 9.22
CA ALA A 143 -10.20 -17.10 10.06
C ALA A 143 -10.47 -16.80 11.53
N ALA A 144 -9.95 -15.68 12.05
CA ALA A 144 -10.19 -15.22 13.42
C ALA A 144 -11.66 -14.91 13.70
N ALA A 145 -12.40 -14.43 12.68
CA ALA A 145 -13.85 -14.19 12.75
C ALA A 145 -14.70 -15.46 12.59
N GLY A 146 -14.09 -16.64 12.42
CA GLY A 146 -14.82 -17.90 12.22
C GLY A 146 -15.56 -17.99 10.88
N CYS A 147 -15.15 -17.23 9.88
CA CYS A 147 -15.78 -17.28 8.56
C CYS A 147 -15.53 -18.62 7.85
N HIS A 148 -16.56 -19.12 7.18
CA HIS A 148 -16.42 -20.32 6.33
C HIS A 148 -15.60 -20.00 5.08
N GLY A 149 -14.57 -20.84 4.81
CA GLY A 149 -13.69 -20.72 3.66
C GLY A 149 -12.86 -19.42 3.64
N PRO A 150 -12.06 -19.16 4.71
CA PRO A 150 -11.36 -17.89 4.90
C PRO A 150 -10.47 -17.50 3.71
N ALA A 151 -9.75 -18.42 3.10
CA ALA A 151 -8.93 -18.16 1.93
C ALA A 151 -9.74 -17.69 0.70
N THR A 152 -10.92 -18.31 0.48
CA THR A 152 -11.81 -17.89 -0.62
C THR A 152 -12.40 -16.50 -0.35
N LEU A 153 -12.82 -16.25 0.89
CA LEU A 153 -13.32 -14.92 1.29
C LEU A 153 -12.22 -13.87 1.15
N ALA A 154 -11.01 -14.14 1.63
CA ALA A 154 -9.85 -13.27 1.52
C ALA A 154 -9.57 -12.85 0.07
N THR A 155 -9.58 -13.82 -0.86
CA THR A 155 -9.39 -13.53 -2.28
C THR A 155 -10.47 -12.59 -2.83
N ARG A 156 -11.74 -12.79 -2.46
CA ARG A 156 -12.85 -11.91 -2.87
C ARG A 156 -12.71 -10.50 -2.29
N LEU A 157 -12.37 -10.38 -1.02
CA LEU A 157 -12.14 -9.09 -0.36
C LEU A 157 -10.94 -8.37 -0.97
N PHE A 158 -9.86 -9.09 -1.26
CA PHE A 158 -8.69 -8.53 -1.91
C PHE A 158 -9.03 -7.96 -3.30
N VAL A 159 -9.77 -8.70 -4.15
CA VAL A 159 -10.19 -8.23 -5.48
C VAL A 159 -11.07 -6.98 -5.36
N LEU A 160 -12.01 -6.94 -4.39
CA LEU A 160 -12.84 -5.75 -4.14
C LEU A 160 -11.99 -4.56 -3.70
N HIS A 161 -11.05 -4.77 -2.79
CA HIS A 161 -10.17 -3.71 -2.30
C HIS A 161 -9.29 -3.14 -3.42
N GLU A 162 -8.69 -3.99 -4.25
CA GLU A 162 -7.86 -3.56 -5.37
C GLU A 162 -8.68 -2.82 -6.43
N GLY A 163 -9.90 -3.28 -6.72
CA GLY A 163 -10.84 -2.57 -7.59
C GLY A 163 -11.23 -1.20 -7.05
N ALA A 164 -11.51 -1.11 -5.76
CA ALA A 164 -11.86 0.14 -5.09
C ALA A 164 -10.72 1.17 -5.15
N VAL A 165 -9.48 0.78 -4.79
CA VAL A 165 -8.34 1.70 -4.79
C VAL A 165 -7.93 2.10 -6.22
N ALA A 166 -8.04 1.20 -7.20
CA ALA A 166 -7.72 1.51 -8.59
C ALA A 166 -8.68 2.53 -9.20
N THR A 167 -9.95 2.46 -8.82
CA THR A 167 -11.02 3.33 -9.34
C THR A 167 -11.31 4.57 -8.48
N ALA A 168 -10.71 4.67 -7.29
CA ALA A 168 -10.88 5.82 -6.41
C ALA A 168 -10.65 7.19 -7.09
N PRO A 169 -9.64 7.35 -7.99
CA PRO A 169 -9.41 8.61 -8.70
C PRO A 169 -10.59 9.07 -9.58
N LEU A 170 -11.49 8.16 -9.95
CA LEU A 170 -12.63 8.46 -10.82
C LEU A 170 -13.82 9.06 -10.05
N SER A 171 -13.76 9.10 -8.71
CA SER A 171 -14.85 9.64 -7.85
C SER A 171 -16.24 9.02 -8.09
N LEU A 172 -16.26 7.72 -8.42
CA LEU A 172 -17.50 6.97 -8.74
C LEU A 172 -18.18 6.32 -7.52
N GLY A 173 -17.75 6.64 -6.30
CA GLY A 173 -18.29 6.02 -5.08
C GLY A 173 -17.86 4.56 -4.86
N THR A 174 -16.91 4.07 -5.64
CA THR A 174 -16.48 2.65 -5.63
C THR A 174 -15.88 2.21 -4.31
N VAL A 175 -15.22 3.10 -3.57
CA VAL A 175 -14.64 2.79 -2.25
C VAL A 175 -15.75 2.49 -1.24
N ALA A 176 -16.81 3.29 -1.19
CA ALA A 176 -17.94 3.05 -0.31
C ALA A 176 -18.69 1.77 -0.70
N ALA A 177 -18.99 1.59 -1.98
CA ALA A 177 -19.67 0.41 -2.49
C ALA A 177 -18.90 -0.89 -2.21
N ALA A 178 -17.57 -0.87 -2.33
CA ALA A 178 -16.71 -2.02 -2.00
C ALA A 178 -16.77 -2.35 -0.51
N GLY A 179 -16.77 -1.35 0.37
CA GLY A 179 -16.93 -1.55 1.82
C GLY A 179 -18.28 -2.17 2.18
N ASP A 180 -19.38 -1.70 1.55
CA ASP A 180 -20.72 -2.26 1.77
C ASP A 180 -20.79 -3.73 1.31
N LEU A 181 -20.25 -4.03 0.13
CA LEU A 181 -20.22 -5.39 -0.41
C LEU A 181 -19.31 -6.31 0.44
N ALA A 182 -18.18 -5.81 0.92
CA ALA A 182 -17.29 -6.55 1.83
C ALA A 182 -18.04 -6.95 3.10
N ARG A 183 -18.78 -6.04 3.74
CA ARG A 183 -19.62 -6.33 4.92
C ARG A 183 -20.68 -7.40 4.62
N ALA A 184 -21.31 -7.34 3.45
CA ALA A 184 -22.30 -8.33 3.05
C ALA A 184 -21.67 -9.73 2.88
N LEU A 185 -20.49 -9.82 2.26
CA LEU A 185 -19.75 -11.08 2.08
C LEU A 185 -19.33 -11.68 3.42
N VAL A 186 -18.82 -10.88 4.37
CA VAL A 186 -18.40 -11.33 5.69
C VAL A 186 -19.61 -11.89 6.45
N ARG A 187 -20.72 -11.14 6.53
CA ARG A 187 -21.94 -11.62 7.19
C ARG A 187 -22.48 -12.91 6.60
N ALA A 188 -22.39 -13.09 5.28
CA ALA A 188 -22.81 -14.33 4.64
C ALA A 188 -21.88 -15.50 4.96
N ALA A 189 -20.59 -15.24 5.19
CA ALA A 189 -19.59 -16.25 5.52
C ALA A 189 -19.63 -16.68 7.00
N VAL A 190 -20.04 -15.81 7.92
CA VAL A 190 -20.21 -16.14 9.35
C VAL A 190 -21.50 -16.96 9.62
N ARG A 191 -22.57 -16.73 8.85
CA ARG A 191 -23.89 -17.35 9.08
C ARG A 191 -24.04 -18.79 8.56
N ARG A 192 -23.02 -19.34 7.92
CA ARG A 192 -23.07 -20.73 7.42
C ARG A 192 -22.42 -21.68 8.39
#